data_436f4acaa481192156ff5102e375b248
#
_entry.id   436f4acaa481192156ff5102e375b248
#
_cell.length_a   1.000
_cell.length_b   1.000
_cell.length_c   1.000
_cell.angle_alpha   90.00
_cell.angle_beta   90.00
_cell.angle_gamma   90.00
#
_symmetry.space_group_name_H-M   'P 1'
#
loop_
_entity.id
_entity.type
_entity.pdbx_description
1 polymer ?
#
loop_
_entity_poly.entity_id
_entity_poly.type
_entity_poly.pdbx_seq_one_letter_code
_entity_poly.pdbx_strand_id
1 'polypeptide(L)'
;MHNMFDQIDFGALKPYLEDDDITDISYDNGGQIHLKTLSKGIFRVENPAINNTFMEKLAFQCSNVMGKTFNMAHPFLDAESAELRLAFVHDSVAQNGIACVVRKTPAKIRLQKEKIVADKYVELDIIDFLEQCVLGHCNIIACGETGSGKTEFIKYLASKIAEDEKIITIEDTLELHLDKIFPHRDIVAMKTNNIASYTDILEACMRQNPKWILLSEVRSAEAVLAVRNSISSGHYILSTIHADKASSIPNRLYSLLETNQDLNQFMSSICRYIQLGVYIRGYTDKATHNFKREIAEVTEFYVTNDTNEARHNVIYRKGADGKVIRNNPSPYLIDYLEVQGVFLPKELQNLAGEPYTDNDSMKASAEANSEVSASEVSNVDLNNNSSSPATNTIVENNVNTGVNMTNVTTQNPNPAEVSTQSVNGTVADTTTGNSTENLFE
;
A
#
# COMPACT_ATOMS: atom_id res chain seq x y z
N MET A 1 -21.44 15.79 9.50
CA MET A 1 -21.71 15.58 8.08
C MET A 1 -22.60 14.36 7.96
N HIS A 2 -23.78 14.45 7.35
CA HIS A 2 -24.57 13.26 7.03
C HIS A 2 -23.75 12.38 6.09
N ASN A 3 -23.60 11.10 6.42
CA ASN A 3 -22.97 10.15 5.54
C ASN A 3 -23.86 10.01 4.29
N MET A 4 -23.34 10.35 3.12
CA MET A 4 -24.10 10.29 1.87
C MET A 4 -24.72 8.90 1.63
N PHE A 5 -24.10 7.86 2.20
CA PHE A 5 -24.60 6.49 2.13
C PHE A 5 -25.79 6.17 3.05
N ASP A 6 -26.14 7.08 3.99
CA ASP A 6 -27.36 6.93 4.81
C ASP A 6 -28.63 6.94 3.95
N GLN A 7 -28.54 7.46 2.72
CA GLN A 7 -29.64 7.46 1.74
C GLN A 7 -29.72 6.20 0.88
N ILE A 8 -28.73 5.28 1.00
CA ILE A 8 -28.69 4.05 0.21
C ILE A 8 -29.36 2.92 0.99
N ASP A 9 -30.35 2.30 0.35
CA ASP A 9 -30.94 1.09 0.89
C ASP A 9 -30.12 -0.15 0.48
N PHE A 10 -29.34 -0.66 1.39
CA PHE A 10 -28.56 -1.88 1.21
C PHE A 10 -29.39 -3.17 1.30
N GLY A 11 -30.66 -3.09 1.65
CA GLY A 11 -31.62 -4.21 1.60
C GLY A 11 -31.04 -5.54 2.09
N ALA A 12 -31.02 -6.54 1.20
CA ALA A 12 -30.54 -7.89 1.51
C ALA A 12 -29.02 -8.00 1.81
N LEU A 13 -28.22 -6.95 1.54
CA LEU A 13 -26.81 -6.92 1.91
C LEU A 13 -26.57 -6.52 3.38
N LYS A 14 -27.53 -5.88 4.05
CA LYS A 14 -27.37 -5.40 5.44
C LYS A 14 -26.80 -6.44 6.41
N PRO A 15 -27.30 -7.69 6.47
CA PRO A 15 -26.75 -8.68 7.40
C PRO A 15 -25.27 -8.97 7.18
N TYR A 16 -24.80 -8.92 5.92
CA TYR A 16 -23.39 -9.13 5.58
C TYR A 16 -22.53 -7.89 5.89
N LEU A 17 -23.12 -6.68 5.80
CA LEU A 17 -22.44 -5.45 6.16
C LEU A 17 -22.28 -5.30 7.67
N GLU A 18 -23.22 -5.79 8.45
CA GLU A 18 -23.23 -5.75 9.91
C GLU A 18 -22.33 -6.84 10.54
N ASP A 19 -22.05 -7.93 9.82
CA ASP A 19 -21.18 -9.00 10.30
C ASP A 19 -19.70 -8.56 10.27
N ASP A 20 -19.09 -8.40 11.43
CA ASP A 20 -17.70 -7.97 11.60
C ASP A 20 -16.65 -8.94 11.04
N ASP A 21 -16.99 -10.21 10.88
CA ASP A 21 -16.08 -11.21 10.28
C ASP A 21 -15.96 -11.05 8.76
N ILE A 22 -16.97 -10.48 8.10
CA ILE A 22 -16.97 -10.25 6.66
C ILE A 22 -16.18 -8.99 6.34
N THR A 23 -15.21 -9.11 5.43
CA THR A 23 -14.39 -8.00 4.91
C THR A 23 -14.78 -7.56 3.52
N ASP A 24 -15.09 -8.50 2.64
CA ASP A 24 -15.49 -8.23 1.26
C ASP A 24 -16.70 -9.09 0.89
N ILE A 25 -17.60 -8.52 0.08
CA ILE A 25 -18.74 -9.20 -0.53
C ILE A 25 -18.56 -9.06 -2.03
N SER A 26 -18.41 -10.16 -2.75
CA SER A 26 -18.34 -10.17 -4.21
C SER A 26 -19.63 -10.74 -4.78
N TYR A 27 -20.25 -9.98 -5.67
CA TYR A 27 -21.36 -10.44 -6.51
C TYR A 27 -20.83 -10.55 -7.93
N ASP A 28 -20.81 -11.75 -8.45
CA ASP A 28 -20.37 -11.98 -9.82
C ASP A 28 -21.54 -12.13 -10.81
N ASN A 29 -21.19 -12.05 -12.08
CA ASN A 29 -22.09 -12.11 -13.20
C ASN A 29 -22.77 -13.48 -13.30
N GLY A 30 -23.88 -13.65 -12.72
CA GLY A 30 -24.64 -14.90 -12.70
C GLY A 30 -25.37 -15.11 -11.39
N GLY A 31 -25.27 -14.13 -10.48
CA GLY A 31 -25.95 -14.15 -9.22
C GLY A 31 -25.21 -14.94 -8.14
N GLN A 32 -23.91 -15.17 -8.30
CA GLN A 32 -23.10 -15.84 -7.29
C GLN A 32 -22.56 -14.83 -6.27
N ILE A 33 -22.64 -15.18 -5.00
CA ILE A 33 -22.16 -14.32 -3.93
C ILE A 33 -21.00 -15.05 -3.23
N HIS A 34 -19.86 -14.37 -3.17
CA HIS A 34 -18.71 -14.83 -2.42
C HIS A 34 -18.42 -13.87 -1.28
N LEU A 35 -18.30 -14.41 -0.07
CA LEU A 35 -17.91 -13.66 1.10
C LEU A 35 -16.45 -13.94 1.43
N LYS A 36 -15.68 -12.87 1.67
CA LYS A 36 -14.36 -12.99 2.25
C LYS A 36 -14.44 -12.61 3.72
N THR A 37 -13.95 -13.50 4.58
CA THR A 37 -14.03 -13.33 6.03
C THR A 37 -12.65 -13.33 6.68
N LEU A 38 -12.60 -12.82 7.90
CA LEU A 38 -11.39 -12.86 8.72
C LEU A 38 -11.05 -14.28 9.17
N SER A 39 -12.07 -15.08 9.49
CA SER A 39 -11.93 -16.41 10.11
C SER A 39 -11.80 -17.53 9.09
N LYS A 40 -12.63 -17.54 8.03
CA LYS A 40 -12.76 -18.70 7.10
C LYS A 40 -12.17 -18.46 5.72
N GLY A 41 -11.71 -17.22 5.42
CA GLY A 41 -11.27 -16.88 4.07
C GLY A 41 -12.46 -16.64 3.12
N ILE A 42 -12.39 -17.16 1.90
CA ILE A 42 -13.41 -16.92 0.86
C ILE A 42 -14.29 -18.16 0.71
N PHE A 43 -15.63 -17.96 0.73
CA PHE A 43 -16.59 -19.02 0.45
C PHE A 43 -17.84 -18.44 -0.22
N ARG A 44 -18.54 -19.32 -0.94
CA ARG A 44 -19.80 -18.99 -1.62
C ARG A 44 -20.98 -19.08 -0.67
N VAL A 45 -21.93 -18.16 -0.84
CA VAL A 45 -23.26 -18.20 -0.20
C VAL A 45 -24.36 -18.07 -1.26
N GLU A 46 -25.55 -18.56 -0.92
CA GLU A 46 -26.74 -18.39 -1.75
C GLU A 46 -27.73 -17.47 -1.06
N ASN A 47 -28.14 -16.41 -1.75
CA ASN A 47 -29.19 -15.50 -1.29
C ASN A 47 -30.01 -15.02 -2.51
N PRO A 48 -31.18 -15.63 -2.76
CA PRO A 48 -32.01 -15.28 -3.93
C PRO A 48 -32.50 -13.83 -3.96
N ALA A 49 -32.49 -13.13 -2.81
CA ALA A 49 -32.85 -11.71 -2.74
C ALA A 49 -31.76 -10.79 -3.33
N ILE A 50 -30.52 -11.28 -3.46
CA ILE A 50 -29.40 -10.55 -4.07
C ILE A 50 -29.25 -11.12 -5.49
N ASN A 51 -29.82 -10.43 -6.46
CA ASN A 51 -29.83 -10.79 -7.88
C ASN A 51 -29.47 -9.56 -8.75
N ASN A 52 -29.41 -9.73 -10.07
CA ASN A 52 -29.06 -8.64 -10.98
C ASN A 52 -29.91 -7.40 -10.79
N THR A 53 -31.25 -7.56 -10.70
CA THR A 53 -32.18 -6.42 -10.49
C THR A 53 -31.91 -5.68 -9.19
N PHE A 54 -31.57 -6.40 -8.11
CA PHE A 54 -31.19 -5.81 -6.84
C PHE A 54 -29.86 -5.01 -6.99
N MET A 55 -28.87 -5.60 -7.65
CA MET A 55 -27.56 -4.97 -7.82
C MET A 55 -27.61 -3.76 -8.77
N GLU A 56 -28.41 -3.80 -9.82
CA GLU A 56 -28.68 -2.67 -10.70
C GLU A 56 -29.30 -1.49 -9.93
N LYS A 57 -30.32 -1.79 -9.11
CA LYS A 57 -30.97 -0.78 -8.25
C LYS A 57 -29.98 -0.16 -7.27
N LEU A 58 -29.13 -0.98 -6.65
CA LEU A 58 -28.09 -0.51 -5.73
C LEU A 58 -27.07 0.36 -6.46
N ALA A 59 -26.60 -0.07 -7.63
CA ALA A 59 -25.67 0.70 -8.46
C ALA A 59 -26.26 2.05 -8.87
N PHE A 60 -27.56 2.09 -9.23
CA PHE A 60 -28.27 3.32 -9.57
C PHE A 60 -28.34 4.28 -8.35
N GLN A 61 -28.65 3.76 -7.16
CA GLN A 61 -28.65 4.57 -5.94
C GLN A 61 -27.27 5.14 -5.66
N CYS A 62 -26.22 4.31 -5.74
CA CYS A 62 -24.83 4.74 -5.58
C CYS A 62 -24.43 5.82 -6.61
N SER A 63 -24.79 5.62 -7.88
CA SER A 63 -24.54 6.57 -8.96
C SER A 63 -25.15 7.93 -8.66
N ASN A 64 -26.41 7.97 -8.24
CA ASN A 64 -27.11 9.21 -7.88
C ASN A 64 -26.47 9.91 -6.68
N VAL A 65 -26.18 9.18 -5.61
CA VAL A 65 -25.56 9.72 -4.38
C VAL A 65 -24.17 10.28 -4.67
N MET A 66 -23.41 9.60 -5.54
CA MET A 66 -22.04 10.03 -5.92
C MET A 66 -22.03 11.10 -7.02
N GLY A 67 -23.16 11.43 -7.63
CA GLY A 67 -23.24 12.34 -8.77
C GLY A 67 -22.44 11.84 -9.99
N LYS A 68 -22.30 10.51 -10.14
CA LYS A 68 -21.57 9.86 -11.24
C LYS A 68 -22.53 9.19 -12.19
N THR A 69 -22.19 9.16 -13.47
CA THR A 69 -22.97 8.42 -14.49
C THR A 69 -22.55 6.96 -14.51
N PHE A 70 -23.53 6.04 -14.52
CA PHE A 70 -23.30 4.62 -14.66
C PHE A 70 -24.28 4.03 -15.70
N ASN A 71 -23.73 3.65 -16.86
CA ASN A 71 -24.49 3.10 -17.99
C ASN A 71 -23.53 2.44 -18.99
N MET A 72 -24.04 2.02 -20.16
CA MET A 72 -23.24 1.40 -21.24
C MET A 72 -22.06 2.26 -21.71
N ALA A 73 -22.17 3.59 -21.70
CA ALA A 73 -21.09 4.50 -22.10
C ALA A 73 -20.08 4.76 -20.95
N HIS A 74 -20.52 4.58 -19.73
CA HIS A 74 -19.73 4.73 -18.49
C HIS A 74 -19.90 3.48 -17.62
N PRO A 75 -19.27 2.34 -18.00
CA PRO A 75 -19.57 1.04 -17.44
C PRO A 75 -18.92 0.74 -16.09
N PHE A 76 -18.13 1.65 -15.54
CA PHE A 76 -17.47 1.50 -14.26
C PHE A 76 -17.95 2.54 -13.27
N LEU A 77 -18.31 2.09 -12.06
CA LEU A 77 -18.72 2.98 -10.96
C LEU A 77 -17.97 2.60 -9.68
N ASP A 78 -17.14 3.50 -9.20
CA ASP A 78 -16.59 3.46 -7.85
C ASP A 78 -17.40 4.40 -6.97
N ALA A 79 -18.03 3.83 -5.93
CA ALA A 79 -18.75 4.54 -4.90
C ALA A 79 -18.08 4.29 -3.55
N GLU A 80 -17.86 5.36 -2.78
CA GLU A 80 -17.15 5.28 -1.51
C GLU A 80 -17.91 6.05 -0.43
N SER A 81 -18.00 5.45 0.74
CA SER A 81 -18.40 6.10 1.99
C SER A 81 -17.23 6.13 2.96
N ALA A 82 -17.52 6.56 4.17
CA ALA A 82 -16.54 6.55 5.25
C ALA A 82 -15.97 5.15 5.53
N GLU A 83 -16.75 4.07 5.37
CA GLU A 83 -16.36 2.73 5.79
C GLU A 83 -16.66 1.63 4.76
N LEU A 84 -17.21 2.03 3.59
CA LEU A 84 -17.55 1.10 2.52
C LEU A 84 -17.01 1.62 1.19
N ARG A 85 -16.46 0.71 0.40
CA ARG A 85 -16.12 0.92 -1.00
C ARG A 85 -16.87 -0.08 -1.86
N LEU A 86 -17.59 0.41 -2.86
CA LEU A 86 -18.32 -0.40 -3.83
C LEU A 86 -17.75 -0.14 -5.22
N ALA A 87 -17.36 -1.20 -5.90
CA ALA A 87 -16.93 -1.15 -7.30
C ALA A 87 -17.91 -1.95 -8.14
N PHE A 88 -18.57 -1.28 -9.09
CA PHE A 88 -19.53 -1.90 -10.01
C PHE A 88 -18.98 -1.91 -11.41
N VAL A 89 -19.30 -2.99 -12.14
CA VAL A 89 -19.08 -3.14 -13.58
C VAL A 89 -20.41 -3.41 -14.23
N HIS A 90 -20.76 -2.58 -15.23
CA HIS A 90 -22.01 -2.66 -15.97
C HIS A 90 -22.08 -3.92 -16.84
N ASP A 91 -23.27 -4.43 -17.09
CA ASP A 91 -23.54 -5.62 -17.90
C ASP A 91 -23.10 -5.49 -19.37
N SER A 92 -22.92 -4.28 -19.89
CA SER A 92 -22.31 -4.04 -21.19
C SER A 92 -20.84 -4.50 -21.29
N VAL A 93 -20.18 -4.72 -20.15
CA VAL A 93 -18.79 -5.19 -20.03
C VAL A 93 -18.73 -6.52 -19.28
N ALA A 94 -19.44 -6.63 -18.15
CA ALA A 94 -19.55 -7.87 -17.39
C ALA A 94 -20.60 -8.79 -18.08
N GLN A 95 -20.16 -9.97 -18.52
CA GLN A 95 -21.06 -10.93 -19.16
C GLN A 95 -22.00 -11.56 -18.12
N ASN A 96 -23.26 -11.82 -18.48
CA ASN A 96 -24.31 -12.41 -17.63
C ASN A 96 -24.86 -11.51 -16.51
N GLY A 97 -24.66 -10.22 -16.58
CA GLY A 97 -25.20 -9.23 -15.64
C GLY A 97 -24.14 -8.37 -14.97
N ILE A 98 -24.59 -7.53 -14.05
CA ILE A 98 -23.70 -6.61 -13.33
C ILE A 98 -22.76 -7.37 -12.40
N ALA A 99 -21.52 -6.92 -12.28
CA ALA A 99 -20.59 -7.40 -11.25
C ALA A 99 -20.37 -6.31 -10.18
N CYS A 100 -20.20 -6.71 -8.94
CA CYS A 100 -19.95 -5.79 -7.83
C CYS A 100 -19.04 -6.39 -6.79
N VAL A 101 -18.16 -5.56 -6.24
CA VAL A 101 -17.40 -5.88 -5.00
C VAL A 101 -17.68 -4.79 -3.98
N VAL A 102 -18.12 -5.20 -2.80
CA VAL A 102 -18.26 -4.33 -1.63
C VAL A 102 -17.14 -4.66 -0.65
N ARG A 103 -16.28 -3.69 -0.34
CA ARG A 103 -15.22 -3.80 0.66
C ARG A 103 -15.56 -2.98 1.89
N LYS A 104 -15.35 -3.57 3.06
CA LYS A 104 -15.54 -2.92 4.37
C LYS A 104 -14.20 -2.44 4.92
N THR A 105 -14.13 -1.16 5.23
CA THR A 105 -12.97 -0.50 5.86
C THR A 105 -13.41 0.19 7.15
N PRO A 106 -13.79 -0.57 8.20
CA PRO A 106 -14.35 0.04 9.41
C PRO A 106 -13.33 0.87 10.18
N ALA A 107 -13.84 1.95 10.78
CA ALA A 107 -13.06 2.85 11.63
C ALA A 107 -12.82 2.23 13.02
N LYS A 108 -12.12 1.10 13.05
CA LYS A 108 -11.73 0.39 14.28
C LYS A 108 -10.40 -0.32 14.14
N ILE A 109 -9.73 -0.56 15.26
CA ILE A 109 -8.54 -1.42 15.32
C ILE A 109 -9.00 -2.84 15.63
N ARG A 110 -8.84 -3.75 14.68
CA ARG A 110 -9.18 -5.17 14.84
C ARG A 110 -8.07 -5.98 15.50
N LEU A 111 -6.84 -5.50 15.42
CA LEU A 111 -5.66 -6.13 15.97
C LEU A 111 -5.36 -5.52 17.34
N GLN A 112 -5.51 -6.32 18.40
CA GLN A 112 -5.20 -5.94 19.79
C GLN A 112 -4.11 -6.88 20.32
N LYS A 113 -3.34 -6.44 21.31
CA LYS A 113 -2.20 -7.21 21.84
C LYS A 113 -2.61 -8.60 22.34
N GLU A 114 -3.74 -8.69 23.04
CA GLU A 114 -4.33 -9.93 23.51
C GLU A 114 -4.66 -10.88 22.34
N LYS A 115 -5.19 -10.33 21.26
CA LYS A 115 -5.52 -11.08 20.04
C LYS A 115 -4.26 -11.52 19.30
N ILE A 116 -3.22 -10.68 19.23
CA ILE A 116 -1.91 -11.02 18.66
C ILE A 116 -1.35 -12.28 19.31
N VAL A 117 -1.40 -12.34 20.64
CA VAL A 117 -0.92 -13.48 21.42
C VAL A 117 -1.82 -14.70 21.24
N ALA A 118 -3.14 -14.53 21.35
CA ALA A 118 -4.11 -15.62 21.26
C ALA A 118 -4.12 -16.29 19.88
N ASP A 119 -4.01 -15.50 18.80
CA ASP A 119 -3.99 -15.98 17.43
C ASP A 119 -2.60 -16.48 16.98
N LYS A 120 -1.58 -16.35 17.86
CA LYS A 120 -0.17 -16.66 17.54
C LYS A 120 0.32 -15.90 16.30
N TYR A 121 -0.11 -14.64 16.21
CA TYR A 121 0.22 -13.76 15.11
C TYR A 121 1.73 -13.45 15.06
N VAL A 122 2.33 -13.27 16.23
CA VAL A 122 3.79 -13.22 16.49
C VAL A 122 4.01 -13.45 17.97
N GLU A 123 5.22 -13.74 18.39
CA GLU A 123 5.62 -13.86 19.79
C GLU A 123 5.58 -12.48 20.47
N LEU A 124 5.29 -12.48 21.78
CA LEU A 124 5.03 -11.26 22.56
C LEU A 124 6.24 -10.30 22.57
N ASP A 125 7.44 -10.83 22.70
CA ASP A 125 8.68 -10.04 22.73
C ASP A 125 8.95 -9.31 21.41
N ILE A 126 8.57 -9.89 20.27
CA ILE A 126 8.69 -9.24 18.96
C ILE A 126 7.69 -8.09 18.83
N ILE A 127 6.44 -8.27 19.32
CA ILE A 127 5.48 -7.16 19.27
C ILE A 127 5.86 -6.04 20.26
N ASP A 128 6.38 -6.39 21.44
CA ASP A 128 6.89 -5.43 22.41
C ASP A 128 8.07 -4.63 21.84
N PHE A 129 8.99 -5.30 21.15
CA PHE A 129 10.09 -4.66 20.43
C PHE A 129 9.58 -3.67 19.37
N LEU A 130 8.61 -4.06 18.55
CA LEU A 130 8.04 -3.18 17.52
C LEU A 130 7.32 -1.98 18.14
N GLU A 131 6.63 -2.14 19.28
CA GLU A 131 6.04 -1.03 20.02
C GLU A 131 7.10 -0.03 20.50
N GLN A 132 8.23 -0.51 21.04
CA GLN A 132 9.36 0.35 21.44
C GLN A 132 9.96 1.07 20.23
N CYS A 133 10.05 0.41 19.08
CA CYS A 133 10.52 1.03 17.84
C CYS A 133 9.60 2.17 17.37
N VAL A 134 8.27 2.04 17.54
CA VAL A 134 7.34 3.15 17.24
C VAL A 134 7.55 4.32 18.21
N LEU A 135 7.68 4.05 19.51
CA LEU A 135 7.97 5.08 20.52
C LEU A 135 9.31 5.78 20.23
N GLY A 136 10.30 5.04 19.71
CA GLY A 136 11.60 5.57 19.28
C GLY A 136 11.59 6.11 17.84
N HIS A 137 10.43 6.40 17.28
CA HIS A 137 10.29 7.04 15.97
C HIS A 137 10.92 6.27 14.79
N CYS A 138 10.97 4.95 14.85
CA CYS A 138 11.41 4.16 13.71
C CYS A 138 10.43 4.29 12.54
N ASN A 139 10.97 4.53 11.36
CA ASN A 139 10.22 4.43 10.12
C ASN A 139 9.98 2.96 9.78
N ILE A 140 8.73 2.54 9.71
CA ILE A 140 8.35 1.13 9.54
C ILE A 140 7.48 0.97 8.29
N ILE A 141 7.83 0.01 7.45
CA ILE A 141 7.01 -0.38 6.29
C ILE A 141 6.56 -1.84 6.45
N ALA A 142 5.25 -2.05 6.46
CA ALA A 142 4.67 -3.38 6.44
C ALA A 142 4.47 -3.87 5.00
N CYS A 143 4.86 -5.11 4.70
CA CYS A 143 4.66 -5.69 3.38
C CYS A 143 3.91 -7.03 3.45
N GLY A 144 3.46 -7.53 2.30
CA GLY A 144 2.72 -8.77 2.15
C GLY A 144 1.69 -8.71 1.03
N GLU A 145 0.99 -9.82 0.82
CA GLU A 145 -0.05 -9.92 -0.19
C GLU A 145 -1.31 -9.10 0.13
N THR A 146 -2.19 -8.94 -0.86
CA THR A 146 -3.50 -8.31 -0.66
C THR A 146 -4.34 -9.11 0.33
N GLY A 147 -4.83 -8.44 1.38
CA GLY A 147 -5.67 -9.07 2.42
C GLY A 147 -4.87 -9.79 3.51
N SER A 148 -3.53 -9.69 3.51
CA SER A 148 -2.70 -10.23 4.60
C SER A 148 -2.85 -9.46 5.92
N GLY A 149 -3.44 -8.25 5.90
CA GLY A 149 -3.68 -7.45 7.10
C GLY A 149 -2.65 -6.35 7.36
N LYS A 150 -1.90 -5.93 6.33
CA LYS A 150 -0.91 -4.83 6.42
C LYS A 150 -1.50 -3.56 7.04
N THR A 151 -2.62 -3.08 6.51
CA THR A 151 -3.28 -1.86 6.97
C THR A 151 -3.74 -1.99 8.44
N GLU A 152 -4.28 -3.15 8.83
CA GLU A 152 -4.67 -3.39 10.24
C GLU A 152 -3.46 -3.39 11.18
N PHE A 153 -2.32 -3.91 10.73
CA PHE A 153 -1.08 -3.88 11.50
C PHE A 153 -0.55 -2.44 11.62
N ILE A 154 -0.60 -1.65 10.55
CA ILE A 154 -0.23 -0.22 10.61
C ILE A 154 -1.17 0.56 11.54
N LYS A 155 -2.49 0.30 11.54
CA LYS A 155 -3.41 0.89 12.53
C LYS A 155 -3.00 0.55 13.97
N TYR A 156 -2.60 -0.71 14.22
CA TYR A 156 -2.11 -1.14 15.51
C TYR A 156 -0.84 -0.38 15.92
N LEU A 157 0.16 -0.29 15.05
CA LEU A 157 1.38 0.47 15.31
C LEU A 157 1.08 1.96 15.52
N ALA A 158 0.21 2.54 14.71
CA ALA A 158 -0.20 3.95 14.84
C ALA A 158 -0.89 4.24 16.18
N SER A 159 -1.54 3.23 16.79
CA SER A 159 -2.09 3.36 18.14
C SER A 159 -1.03 3.50 19.25
N LYS A 160 0.23 3.19 18.94
CA LYS A 160 1.37 3.29 19.87
C LYS A 160 2.14 4.59 19.73
N ILE A 161 1.84 5.40 18.74
CA ILE A 161 2.38 6.76 18.61
C ILE A 161 1.95 7.59 19.83
N ALA A 162 2.82 8.43 20.36
CA ALA A 162 2.52 9.28 21.51
C ALA A 162 1.29 10.18 21.25
N GLU A 163 0.47 10.42 22.27
CA GLU A 163 -0.82 11.10 22.10
C GLU A 163 -0.70 12.59 21.71
N ASP A 164 0.41 13.21 22.10
CA ASP A 164 0.73 14.61 21.81
C ASP A 164 1.39 14.82 20.45
N GLU A 165 1.64 13.76 19.71
CA GLU A 165 2.24 13.84 18.38
C GLU A 165 1.19 13.91 17.27
N LYS A 166 1.33 14.95 16.44
CA LYS A 166 0.44 15.17 15.28
C LYS A 166 0.69 14.14 14.20
N ILE A 167 -0.40 13.56 13.70
CA ILE A 167 -0.40 12.57 12.61
C ILE A 167 -1.13 13.16 11.40
N ILE A 168 -0.54 13.02 10.22
CA ILE A 168 -1.25 13.22 8.96
C ILE A 168 -1.27 11.90 8.20
N THR A 169 -2.45 11.45 7.75
CA THR A 169 -2.57 10.31 6.85
C THR A 169 -2.74 10.80 5.41
N ILE A 170 -2.07 10.16 4.47
CA ILE A 170 -2.20 10.40 3.03
C ILE A 170 -2.61 9.09 2.37
N GLU A 171 -3.81 9.08 1.80
CA GLU A 171 -4.44 7.86 1.28
C GLU A 171 -5.08 8.14 -0.08
N ASP A 172 -5.01 7.21 -1.00
CA ASP A 172 -5.79 7.23 -2.23
C ASP A 172 -7.18 6.60 -2.02
N THR A 173 -7.28 5.69 -1.08
CA THR A 173 -8.53 5.13 -0.55
C THR A 173 -8.46 5.18 0.97
N LEU A 174 -9.46 5.75 1.61
CA LEU A 174 -9.49 5.86 3.07
C LEU A 174 -9.66 4.47 3.70
N GLU A 175 -8.63 4.00 4.38
CA GLU A 175 -8.59 2.71 5.07
C GLU A 175 -8.13 2.85 6.53
N LEU A 176 -7.30 3.84 6.84
CA LEU A 176 -6.71 4.01 8.17
C LEU A 176 -7.73 4.53 9.18
N HIS A 177 -8.51 5.52 8.83
CA HIS A 177 -9.56 6.14 9.70
C HIS A 177 -9.08 6.52 11.10
N LEU A 178 -7.80 6.89 11.27
CA LEU A 178 -7.23 7.20 12.58
C LEU A 178 -7.89 8.41 13.24
N ASP A 179 -8.34 9.38 12.43
CA ASP A 179 -9.10 10.55 12.87
C ASP A 179 -10.43 10.18 13.56
N LYS A 180 -11.06 9.10 13.14
CA LYS A 180 -12.31 8.58 13.72
C LYS A 180 -12.06 7.64 14.90
N ILE A 181 -10.99 6.81 14.79
CA ILE A 181 -10.59 5.88 15.85
C ILE A 181 -10.11 6.67 17.08
N PHE A 182 -9.39 7.76 16.88
CA PHE A 182 -8.81 8.59 17.93
C PHE A 182 -9.27 10.05 17.84
N PRO A 183 -10.57 10.36 18.08
CA PRO A 183 -11.14 11.68 17.85
C PRO A 183 -10.56 12.78 18.75
N HIS A 184 -9.79 12.41 19.78
CA HIS A 184 -9.18 13.36 20.72
C HIS A 184 -7.73 13.72 20.34
N ARG A 185 -7.15 13.06 19.35
CA ARG A 185 -5.78 13.30 18.89
C ARG A 185 -5.75 14.28 17.73
N ASP A 186 -4.63 14.99 17.58
CA ASP A 186 -4.38 15.87 16.42
C ASP A 186 -4.04 15.01 15.19
N ILE A 187 -5.09 14.57 14.49
CA ILE A 187 -4.99 13.72 13.31
C ILE A 187 -5.72 14.37 12.14
N VAL A 188 -5.03 14.51 11.00
CA VAL A 188 -5.61 15.01 9.76
C VAL A 188 -5.56 13.91 8.71
N ALA A 189 -6.74 13.47 8.27
CA ALA A 189 -6.85 12.50 7.17
C ALA A 189 -6.98 13.23 5.82
N MET A 190 -6.05 12.97 4.90
CA MET A 190 -6.02 13.54 3.56
C MET A 190 -6.16 12.44 2.51
N LYS A 191 -6.91 12.73 1.44
CA LYS A 191 -7.15 11.80 0.35
C LYS A 191 -6.63 12.39 -0.96
N THR A 192 -5.81 11.61 -1.70
CA THR A 192 -5.44 11.95 -3.08
C THR A 192 -6.64 11.80 -4.01
N ASN A 193 -6.72 12.64 -5.02
CA ASN A 193 -7.75 12.60 -6.03
C ASN A 193 -7.27 13.29 -7.32
N ASN A 194 -8.16 13.50 -8.29
CA ASN A 194 -7.81 14.19 -9.55
C ASN A 194 -7.46 15.68 -9.38
N ILE A 195 -7.65 16.26 -8.17
CA ILE A 195 -7.38 17.67 -7.87
C ILE A 195 -6.07 17.81 -7.09
N ALA A 196 -5.77 16.85 -6.21
CA ALA A 196 -4.59 16.88 -5.33
C ALA A 196 -3.84 15.55 -5.42
N SER A 197 -2.63 15.60 -5.91
CA SER A 197 -1.69 14.48 -6.00
C SER A 197 -1.01 14.19 -4.65
N TYR A 198 -0.22 13.11 -4.58
CA TYR A 198 0.64 12.86 -3.41
C TYR A 198 1.60 14.01 -3.15
N THR A 199 2.17 14.60 -4.19
CA THR A 199 3.10 15.73 -4.09
C THR A 199 2.41 16.97 -3.53
N ASP A 200 1.25 17.34 -4.06
CA ASP A 200 0.49 18.51 -3.59
C ASP A 200 0.10 18.37 -2.10
N ILE A 201 -0.37 17.18 -1.72
CA ILE A 201 -0.76 16.92 -0.33
C ILE A 201 0.47 16.94 0.58
N LEU A 202 1.61 16.37 0.16
CA LEU A 202 2.83 16.39 0.95
C LEU A 202 3.34 17.82 1.18
N GLU A 203 3.30 18.68 0.16
CA GLU A 203 3.64 20.09 0.31
C GLU A 203 2.72 20.81 1.30
N ALA A 204 1.44 20.46 1.30
CA ALA A 204 0.49 20.98 2.29
C ALA A 204 0.82 20.47 3.71
N CYS A 205 1.21 19.20 3.85
CA CYS A 205 1.62 18.60 5.13
C CYS A 205 2.81 19.34 5.75
N MET A 206 3.82 19.72 4.97
CA MET A 206 5.00 20.45 5.46
C MET A 206 4.66 21.76 6.18
N ARG A 207 3.49 22.36 5.88
CA ARG A 207 3.01 23.59 6.51
C ARG A 207 2.14 23.35 7.74
N GLN A 208 1.85 22.09 8.07
CA GLN A 208 0.97 21.71 9.20
C GLN A 208 1.75 21.12 10.38
N ASN A 209 3.07 21.09 10.29
CA ASN A 209 3.99 20.65 11.36
C ASN A 209 3.63 19.25 11.93
N PRO A 210 3.42 18.21 11.10
CA PRO A 210 3.18 16.87 11.62
C PRO A 210 4.47 16.27 12.20
N LYS A 211 4.33 15.38 13.17
CA LYS A 211 5.42 14.50 13.59
C LYS A 211 5.48 13.27 12.71
N TRP A 212 4.30 12.74 12.37
CA TRP A 212 4.13 11.53 11.56
C TRP A 212 3.35 11.81 10.29
N ILE A 213 3.83 11.25 9.17
CA ILE A 213 3.12 11.21 7.89
C ILE A 213 2.92 9.74 7.52
N LEU A 214 1.67 9.27 7.56
CA LEU A 214 1.33 7.88 7.28
C LEU A 214 0.76 7.77 5.87
N LEU A 215 1.44 7.03 5.00
CA LEU A 215 0.91 6.67 3.69
C LEU A 215 0.26 5.30 3.77
N SER A 216 -1.01 5.18 3.38
CA SER A 216 -1.73 3.91 3.46
C SER A 216 -1.06 2.81 2.65
N GLU A 217 -0.61 3.12 1.42
CA GLU A 217 0.09 2.17 0.57
C GLU A 217 1.05 2.86 -0.42
N VAL A 218 2.25 2.31 -0.57
CA VAL A 218 3.23 2.74 -1.58
C VAL A 218 3.11 1.83 -2.81
N ARG A 219 2.48 2.35 -3.89
CA ARG A 219 2.24 1.58 -5.12
C ARG A 219 2.60 2.30 -6.42
N SER A 220 3.08 3.52 -6.34
CA SER A 220 3.48 4.33 -7.49
C SER A 220 4.80 5.03 -7.24
N ALA A 221 5.46 5.49 -8.31
CA ALA A 221 6.68 6.30 -8.24
C ALA A 221 6.47 7.55 -7.37
N GLU A 222 5.33 8.22 -7.53
CA GLU A 222 4.99 9.42 -6.76
C GLU A 222 4.89 9.13 -5.26
N ALA A 223 4.26 7.99 -4.86
CA ALA A 223 4.21 7.58 -3.47
C ALA A 223 5.59 7.25 -2.90
N VAL A 224 6.51 6.64 -3.68
CA VAL A 224 7.91 6.41 -3.26
C VAL A 224 8.63 7.74 -3.02
N LEU A 225 8.45 8.71 -3.92
CA LEU A 225 9.02 10.04 -3.76
C LEU A 225 8.44 10.75 -2.52
N ALA A 226 7.14 10.60 -2.25
CA ALA A 226 6.50 11.13 -1.04
C ALA A 226 7.10 10.52 0.23
N VAL A 227 7.31 9.20 0.28
CA VAL A 227 8.02 8.52 1.38
C VAL A 227 9.41 9.12 1.57
N ARG A 228 10.22 9.15 0.50
CA ARG A 228 11.59 9.67 0.56
C ARG A 228 11.64 11.12 1.04
N ASN A 229 10.77 11.97 0.52
CA ASN A 229 10.73 13.38 0.90
C ASN A 229 10.28 13.57 2.35
N SER A 230 9.30 12.79 2.83
CA SER A 230 8.84 12.82 4.22
C SER A 230 9.99 12.50 5.19
N ILE A 231 10.68 11.36 4.98
CA ILE A 231 11.77 10.92 5.87
C ILE A 231 13.00 11.83 5.79
N SER A 232 13.33 12.36 4.62
CA SER A 232 14.48 13.27 4.46
C SER A 232 14.22 14.67 5.03
N SER A 233 12.96 15.06 5.21
CA SER A 233 12.56 16.32 5.86
C SER A 233 12.37 16.21 7.37
N GLY A 234 12.67 15.04 7.95
CA GLY A 234 12.64 14.82 9.40
C GLY A 234 11.28 14.41 9.96
N HIS A 235 10.36 13.97 9.12
CA HIS A 235 9.08 13.38 9.54
C HIS A 235 9.22 11.86 9.63
N TYR A 236 8.45 11.25 10.52
CA TYR A 236 8.40 9.80 10.68
C TYR A 236 7.26 9.19 9.89
N ILE A 237 7.43 7.94 9.45
CA ILE A 237 6.46 7.26 8.61
C ILE A 237 6.06 5.88 9.15
N LEU A 238 4.78 5.55 8.97
CA LEU A 238 4.29 4.18 8.91
C LEU A 238 3.58 4.00 7.57
N SER A 239 3.90 2.91 6.86
CA SER A 239 3.34 2.70 5.53
C SER A 239 3.22 1.22 5.18
N THR A 240 2.55 0.92 4.07
CA THR A 240 2.48 -0.44 3.51
C THR A 240 2.99 -0.50 2.08
N ILE A 241 3.44 -1.67 1.66
CA ILE A 241 3.86 -1.96 0.29
C ILE A 241 3.56 -3.41 -0.06
N HIS A 242 3.43 -3.74 -1.33
CA HIS A 242 3.40 -5.12 -1.79
C HIS A 242 4.82 -5.62 -2.05
N ALA A 243 5.30 -6.54 -1.21
CA ALA A 243 6.54 -7.28 -1.37
C ALA A 243 6.38 -8.68 -0.75
N ASP A 244 7.21 -9.62 -1.18
CA ASP A 244 7.19 -11.03 -0.81
C ASP A 244 7.89 -11.32 0.53
N LYS A 245 8.74 -10.41 1.01
CA LYS A 245 9.45 -10.47 2.28
C LYS A 245 9.89 -9.06 2.73
N ALA A 246 10.16 -8.90 4.02
CA ALA A 246 10.55 -7.61 4.56
C ALA A 246 11.87 -7.10 4.00
N SER A 247 12.85 -7.98 3.86
CA SER A 247 14.17 -7.66 3.29
C SER A 247 14.15 -7.18 1.83
N SER A 248 13.06 -7.46 1.08
CA SER A 248 12.88 -6.98 -0.31
C SER A 248 12.30 -5.57 -0.40
N ILE A 249 11.87 -4.95 0.70
CA ILE A 249 11.20 -3.63 0.68
C ILE A 249 12.03 -2.56 -0.05
N PRO A 250 13.35 -2.36 0.23
CA PRO A 250 14.12 -1.34 -0.46
C PRO A 250 14.21 -1.57 -1.98
N ASN A 251 14.37 -2.82 -2.42
CA ASN A 251 14.36 -3.18 -3.83
C ASN A 251 13.00 -2.93 -4.48
N ARG A 252 11.91 -3.22 -3.76
CA ARG A 252 10.56 -2.96 -4.26
C ARG A 252 10.29 -1.47 -4.41
N LEU A 253 10.72 -0.64 -3.46
CA LEU A 253 10.65 0.82 -3.58
C LEU A 253 11.41 1.32 -4.81
N TYR A 254 12.62 0.80 -5.04
CA TYR A 254 13.39 1.14 -6.23
C TYR A 254 12.68 0.76 -7.52
N SER A 255 12.12 -0.45 -7.60
CA SER A 255 11.43 -0.93 -8.80
C SER A 255 10.18 -0.10 -9.17
N LEU A 256 9.55 0.56 -8.21
CA LEU A 256 8.39 1.44 -8.45
C LEU A 256 8.78 2.80 -9.05
N LEU A 257 10.05 3.21 -8.95
CA LEU A 257 10.48 4.53 -9.44
C LEU A 257 10.63 4.58 -10.97
N GLU A 258 10.80 3.42 -11.64
CA GLU A 258 11.02 3.36 -13.10
C GLU A 258 12.13 4.34 -13.55
N THR A 259 13.22 4.43 -12.80
CA THR A 259 14.29 5.41 -12.95
C THR A 259 15.61 4.76 -13.32
N ASN A 260 16.51 5.53 -13.95
CA ASN A 260 17.91 5.16 -14.18
C ASN A 260 18.85 5.62 -13.02
N GLN A 261 18.31 5.96 -11.85
CA GLN A 261 19.11 6.33 -10.69
C GLN A 261 20.01 5.15 -10.29
N ASP A 262 21.22 5.44 -9.80
CA ASP A 262 22.12 4.40 -9.27
C ASP A 262 21.44 3.65 -8.10
N LEU A 263 21.39 2.32 -8.23
CA LEU A 263 20.74 1.44 -7.25
C LEU A 263 21.40 1.54 -5.88
N ASN A 264 22.75 1.55 -5.81
CA ASN A 264 23.45 1.56 -4.53
C ASN A 264 23.24 2.89 -3.81
N GLN A 265 23.25 4.00 -4.55
CA GLN A 265 22.93 5.30 -3.99
C GLN A 265 21.50 5.37 -3.45
N PHE A 266 20.54 4.82 -4.18
CA PHE A 266 19.16 4.74 -3.72
C PHE A 266 19.05 3.87 -2.46
N MET A 267 19.64 2.66 -2.48
CA MET A 267 19.62 1.72 -1.35
C MET A 267 20.21 2.35 -0.09
N SER A 268 21.37 2.99 -0.19
CA SER A 268 22.00 3.68 0.95
C SER A 268 21.13 4.83 1.47
N SER A 269 20.47 5.58 0.57
CA SER A 269 19.58 6.66 0.99
C SER A 269 18.34 6.15 1.71
N ILE A 270 17.72 5.07 1.23
CA ILE A 270 16.51 4.51 1.84
C ILE A 270 16.81 3.76 3.14
N CYS A 271 17.83 2.90 3.17
CA CYS A 271 18.20 2.14 4.37
C CYS A 271 18.76 3.01 5.50
N ARG A 272 19.16 4.24 5.22
CA ARG A 272 19.55 5.22 6.26
C ARG A 272 18.35 5.70 7.09
N TYR A 273 17.18 5.78 6.47
CA TYR A 273 16.01 6.40 7.08
C TYR A 273 14.89 5.41 7.40
N ILE A 274 14.75 4.31 6.66
CA ILE A 274 13.80 3.26 6.99
C ILE A 274 14.50 2.26 7.89
N GLN A 275 14.08 2.19 9.16
CA GLN A 275 14.70 1.31 10.15
C GLN A 275 14.18 -0.11 10.06
N LEU A 276 12.87 -0.30 9.80
CA LEU A 276 12.27 -1.64 9.88
C LEU A 276 11.33 -1.94 8.70
N GLY A 277 11.42 -3.19 8.25
CA GLY A 277 10.43 -3.84 7.40
C GLY A 277 9.73 -4.95 8.16
N VAL A 278 8.43 -5.14 7.95
CA VAL A 278 7.63 -6.19 8.57
C VAL A 278 6.84 -6.92 7.50
N TYR A 279 7.10 -8.22 7.31
CA TYR A 279 6.35 -9.04 6.37
C TYR A 279 5.22 -9.78 7.04
N ILE A 280 4.01 -9.58 6.54
CA ILE A 280 2.78 -10.20 7.04
C ILE A 280 2.28 -11.21 6.02
N ARG A 281 2.22 -12.46 6.43
CA ARG A 281 1.73 -13.57 5.63
C ARG A 281 0.30 -13.94 6.02
N GLY A 282 -0.58 -14.12 5.02
CA GLY A 282 -1.90 -14.71 5.19
C GLY A 282 -1.95 -16.07 4.49
N TYR A 283 -2.49 -17.09 5.16
CA TYR A 283 -2.62 -18.43 4.59
C TYR A 283 -3.81 -19.19 5.18
N THR A 284 -4.31 -20.16 4.43
CA THR A 284 -5.33 -21.09 4.95
C THR A 284 -4.63 -22.26 5.61
N ASP A 285 -4.87 -22.44 6.90
CA ASP A 285 -4.37 -23.56 7.69
C ASP A 285 -5.00 -24.86 7.18
N LYS A 286 -4.15 -25.79 6.75
CA LYS A 286 -4.58 -27.06 6.13
C LYS A 286 -5.36 -27.98 7.06
N ALA A 287 -5.12 -27.88 8.37
CA ALA A 287 -5.76 -28.74 9.37
C ALA A 287 -7.13 -28.21 9.82
N THR A 288 -7.24 -26.89 9.98
CA THR A 288 -8.44 -26.25 10.50
C THR A 288 -9.31 -25.61 9.41
N HIS A 289 -8.79 -25.47 8.20
CA HIS A 289 -9.37 -24.70 7.09
C HIS A 289 -9.68 -23.22 7.42
N ASN A 290 -9.13 -22.72 8.53
CA ASN A 290 -9.26 -21.32 8.91
C ASN A 290 -8.19 -20.48 8.24
N PHE A 291 -8.56 -19.23 7.89
CA PHE A 291 -7.60 -18.28 7.37
C PHE A 291 -6.81 -17.65 8.52
N LYS A 292 -5.50 -17.83 8.50
CA LYS A 292 -4.56 -17.31 9.50
C LYS A 292 -3.71 -16.19 8.93
N ARG A 293 -3.29 -15.30 9.81
CA ARG A 293 -2.34 -14.23 9.52
C ARG A 293 -1.25 -14.25 10.57
N GLU A 294 -0.02 -13.96 10.17
CA GLU A 294 1.12 -13.89 11.08
C GLU A 294 2.19 -12.95 10.56
N ILE A 295 2.97 -12.36 11.46
CA ILE A 295 4.24 -11.74 11.09
C ILE A 295 5.21 -12.87 10.77
N ALA A 296 5.66 -12.93 9.53
CA ALA A 296 6.58 -13.95 9.07
C ALA A 296 8.04 -13.47 9.01
N GLU A 297 8.27 -12.14 8.95
CA GLU A 297 9.62 -11.58 8.99
C GLU A 297 9.61 -10.16 9.56
N VAL A 298 10.60 -9.86 10.40
CA VAL A 298 10.97 -8.50 10.83
C VAL A 298 12.42 -8.29 10.45
N THR A 299 12.69 -7.30 9.62
CA THR A 299 14.02 -7.00 9.10
C THR A 299 14.38 -5.55 9.42
N GLU A 300 15.54 -5.36 10.01
CA GLU A 300 16.16 -4.08 10.24
C GLU A 300 16.98 -3.65 9.01
N PHE A 301 16.95 -2.36 8.69
CA PHE A 301 17.80 -1.76 7.66
C PHE A 301 18.71 -0.71 8.29
N TYR A 302 19.94 -0.63 7.84
CA TYR A 302 20.92 0.34 8.28
C TYR A 302 22.00 0.58 7.23
N VAL A 303 22.81 1.60 7.44
CA VAL A 303 23.96 1.94 6.59
C VAL A 303 25.19 1.95 7.45
N THR A 304 26.24 1.24 7.03
CA THR A 304 27.50 1.16 7.78
C THR A 304 28.21 2.50 7.78
N ASN A 305 28.82 2.86 8.91
CA ASN A 305 29.48 4.16 9.08
C ASN A 305 30.81 4.26 8.29
N ASP A 306 31.49 3.14 8.05
CA ASP A 306 32.78 3.07 7.39
C ASP A 306 32.70 3.08 5.86
N THR A 307 31.82 2.24 5.29
CA THR A 307 31.70 2.06 3.83
C THR A 307 30.50 2.75 3.22
N ASN A 308 29.58 3.26 4.04
CA ASN A 308 28.30 3.84 3.60
C ASN A 308 27.44 2.85 2.79
N GLU A 309 27.60 1.55 3.04
CA GLU A 309 26.84 0.49 2.37
C GLU A 309 25.52 0.21 3.07
N ALA A 310 24.47 -0.01 2.28
CA ALA A 310 23.18 -0.47 2.77
C ALA A 310 23.30 -1.92 3.25
N ARG A 311 22.82 -2.20 4.45
CA ARG A 311 22.80 -3.52 5.08
C ARG A 311 21.42 -3.79 5.66
N HIS A 312 21.13 -5.04 5.91
CA HIS A 312 19.94 -5.47 6.63
C HIS A 312 20.26 -6.61 7.61
N ASN A 313 19.48 -6.68 8.68
CA ASN A 313 19.54 -7.71 9.70
C ASN A 313 18.14 -8.29 9.88
N VAL A 314 17.98 -9.59 9.66
CA VAL A 314 16.70 -10.29 9.86
C VAL A 314 16.57 -10.59 11.35
N ILE A 315 15.86 -9.72 12.08
CA ILE A 315 15.64 -9.88 13.54
C ILE A 315 14.76 -11.10 13.83
N TYR A 316 13.75 -11.34 13.01
CA TYR A 316 12.80 -12.43 13.17
C TYR A 316 12.38 -12.97 11.82
N ARG A 317 12.39 -14.29 11.66
CA ARG A 317 11.81 -14.98 10.50
C ARG A 317 11.18 -16.29 10.93
N LYS A 318 9.94 -16.52 10.47
CA LYS A 318 9.21 -17.77 10.66
C LYS A 318 8.94 -18.44 9.33
N GLY A 319 9.57 -19.60 9.13
CA GLY A 319 9.39 -20.41 7.92
C GLY A 319 7.97 -20.98 7.79
N ALA A 320 7.66 -21.49 6.60
CA ALA A 320 6.39 -22.20 6.35
C ALA A 320 6.31 -23.54 7.13
N ASP A 321 7.45 -24.09 7.51
CA ASP A 321 7.60 -25.27 8.36
C ASP A 321 7.44 -24.97 9.86
N GLY A 322 7.26 -23.68 10.22
CA GLY A 322 7.17 -23.20 11.59
C GLY A 322 8.51 -22.97 12.28
N LYS A 323 9.65 -23.21 11.60
CA LYS A 323 10.97 -22.92 12.15
C LYS A 323 11.14 -21.41 12.30
N VAL A 324 11.60 -20.98 13.47
CA VAL A 324 11.85 -19.58 13.79
C VAL A 324 13.35 -19.33 13.82
N ILE A 325 13.80 -18.28 13.14
CA ILE A 325 15.15 -17.72 13.20
C ILE A 325 15.03 -16.37 13.91
N ARG A 326 15.94 -16.09 14.84
CA ARG A 326 15.99 -14.84 15.61
C ARG A 326 17.41 -14.32 15.66
N ASN A 327 17.56 -13.01 15.47
CA ASN A 327 18.78 -12.26 15.72
C ASN A 327 18.51 -11.07 16.63
N ASN A 328 19.54 -10.59 17.25
CA ASN A 328 19.45 -9.37 18.08
C ASN A 328 19.38 -8.12 17.20
N PRO A 329 18.72 -7.04 17.66
CA PRO A 329 18.86 -5.73 17.04
C PRO A 329 20.33 -5.32 16.92
N SER A 330 20.70 -4.64 15.85
CA SER A 330 22.06 -4.17 15.65
C SER A 330 22.40 -3.02 16.63
N PRO A 331 23.69 -2.78 16.91
CA PRO A 331 24.10 -1.59 17.64
C PRO A 331 23.60 -0.28 16.99
N TYR A 332 23.50 -0.23 15.65
CA TYR A 332 22.98 0.93 14.93
C TYR A 332 21.53 1.27 15.30
N LEU A 333 20.66 0.25 15.42
CA LEU A 333 19.27 0.45 15.82
C LEU A 333 19.16 0.80 17.32
N ILE A 334 19.96 0.16 18.17
CA ILE A 334 20.00 0.46 19.61
C ILE A 334 20.43 1.92 19.81
N ASP A 335 21.54 2.34 19.20
CA ASP A 335 22.02 3.73 19.29
C ASP A 335 20.97 4.72 18.74
N TYR A 336 20.30 4.37 17.64
CA TYR A 336 19.22 5.20 17.09
C TYR A 336 18.09 5.40 18.10
N LEU A 337 17.62 4.33 18.75
CA LEU A 337 16.55 4.38 19.75
C LEU A 337 16.97 5.18 20.99
N GLU A 338 18.23 5.01 21.46
CA GLU A 338 18.77 5.77 22.58
C GLU A 338 18.83 7.28 22.29
N VAL A 339 19.22 7.67 21.06
CA VAL A 339 19.19 9.07 20.60
C VAL A 339 17.77 9.63 20.61
N GLN A 340 16.75 8.79 20.33
CA GLN A 340 15.34 9.17 20.43
C GLN A 340 14.80 9.13 21.88
N GLY A 341 15.63 8.79 22.86
CA GLY A 341 15.23 8.69 24.27
C GLY A 341 14.57 7.38 24.67
N VAL A 342 14.62 6.36 23.82
CA VAL A 342 14.06 5.03 24.09
C VAL A 342 15.19 4.05 24.40
N PHE A 343 15.22 3.55 25.64
CA PHE A 343 16.20 2.56 26.11
C PHE A 343 15.54 1.19 26.14
N LEU A 344 15.91 0.32 25.19
CA LEU A 344 15.35 -1.03 25.12
C LEU A 344 15.69 -1.82 26.39
N PRO A 345 14.72 -2.52 27.01
CA PRO A 345 14.99 -3.55 28.03
C PRO A 345 15.98 -4.60 27.51
N LYS A 346 16.79 -5.17 28.42
CA LYS A 346 17.81 -6.18 28.05
C LYS A 346 17.22 -7.38 27.30
N GLU A 347 16.00 -7.76 27.64
CA GLU A 347 15.26 -8.85 27.03
C GLU A 347 14.98 -8.55 25.54
N LEU A 348 14.70 -7.27 25.21
CA LEU A 348 14.44 -6.83 23.82
C LEU A 348 15.74 -6.51 23.06
N GLN A 349 16.86 -6.29 23.75
CA GLN A 349 18.18 -6.21 23.12
C GLN A 349 18.75 -7.60 22.79
N ASN A 350 18.24 -8.66 23.41
CA ASN A 350 18.74 -10.03 23.29
C ASN A 350 17.64 -10.99 22.83
N LEU A 351 17.01 -10.69 21.70
CA LEU A 351 15.93 -11.50 21.13
C LEU A 351 16.38 -12.89 20.67
N ALA A 352 17.66 -13.05 20.30
CA ALA A 352 18.24 -14.34 19.91
C ALA A 352 18.69 -15.19 21.10
N GLY A 353 18.76 -14.63 22.30
CA GLY A 353 19.29 -15.27 23.50
C GLY A 353 20.83 -15.26 23.61
N GLU A 354 21.53 -14.67 22.64
CA GLU A 354 23.00 -14.50 22.62
C GLU A 354 23.37 -13.03 22.31
N PRO A 355 24.53 -12.52 22.82
CA PRO A 355 24.96 -11.16 22.51
C PRO A 355 25.16 -10.98 21.00
N TYR A 356 24.78 -9.80 20.50
CA TYR A 356 25.01 -9.41 19.12
C TYR A 356 26.52 -9.43 18.80
N THR A 357 26.88 -10.03 17.65
CA THR A 357 28.23 -9.92 17.08
C THR A 357 28.12 -9.50 15.63
N ASP A 358 29.02 -8.62 15.16
CA ASP A 358 29.02 -8.16 13.75
C ASP A 358 29.12 -9.30 12.74
N ASN A 359 29.70 -10.44 13.15
CA ASN A 359 29.77 -11.64 12.32
C ASN A 359 28.42 -12.34 12.12
N ASP A 360 27.46 -12.12 13.02
CA ASP A 360 26.16 -12.81 12.96
C ASP A 360 25.23 -12.14 11.92
N SER A 361 25.30 -10.82 11.75
CA SER A 361 24.59 -10.12 10.68
C SER A 361 25.08 -10.51 9.30
N MET A 362 26.40 -10.76 9.13
CA MET A 362 26.97 -11.25 7.87
C MET A 362 26.56 -12.69 7.57
N LYS A 363 26.49 -13.56 8.59
CA LYS A 363 26.04 -14.95 8.41
C LYS A 363 24.56 -15.02 8.05
N ALA A 364 23.70 -14.29 8.77
CA ALA A 364 22.27 -14.24 8.47
C ALA A 364 22.01 -13.65 7.06
N SER A 365 22.79 -12.67 6.62
CA SER A 365 22.72 -12.09 5.28
C SER A 365 23.24 -13.05 4.21
N ALA A 366 24.29 -13.84 4.50
CA ALA A 366 24.86 -14.81 3.59
C ALA A 366 23.93 -16.05 3.43
N GLU A 367 23.33 -16.53 4.51
CA GLU A 367 22.35 -17.62 4.48
C GLU A 367 21.07 -17.20 3.77
N ALA A 368 20.56 -15.97 4.00
CA ALA A 368 19.41 -15.42 3.29
C ALA A 368 19.67 -15.24 1.78
N ASN A 369 20.89 -14.86 1.39
CA ASN A 369 21.28 -14.73 -0.02
C ASN A 369 21.55 -16.11 -0.66
N SER A 370 22.02 -17.12 0.08
CA SER A 370 22.22 -18.47 -0.43
C SER A 370 20.89 -19.20 -0.67
N GLU A 371 19.87 -18.97 0.13
CA GLU A 371 18.53 -19.50 -0.10
C GLU A 371 17.84 -18.87 -1.33
N VAL A 372 18.09 -17.57 -1.60
CA VAL A 372 17.59 -16.89 -2.81
C VAL A 372 18.27 -17.43 -4.06
N SER A 373 19.59 -17.66 -4.03
CA SER A 373 20.31 -18.24 -5.17
C SER A 373 19.92 -19.71 -5.42
N ALA A 374 19.59 -20.48 -4.38
CA ALA A 374 19.14 -21.85 -4.51
C ALA A 374 17.69 -21.96 -5.05
N SER A 375 16.82 -20.99 -4.76
CA SER A 375 15.46 -20.94 -5.31
C SER A 375 15.41 -20.44 -6.75
N GLU A 376 16.35 -19.60 -7.17
CA GLU A 376 16.48 -19.17 -8.57
C GLU A 376 17.10 -20.24 -9.47
N VAL A 377 18.02 -21.03 -8.95
CA VAL A 377 18.64 -22.15 -9.69
C VAL A 377 17.68 -23.34 -9.84
N SER A 378 16.77 -23.58 -8.89
CA SER A 378 15.77 -24.65 -9.01
C SER A 378 14.65 -24.38 -10.00
N ASN A 379 14.46 -23.15 -10.47
CA ASN A 379 13.46 -22.79 -11.47
C ASN A 379 13.99 -22.76 -12.92
N VAL A 380 15.30 -22.99 -13.15
CA VAL A 380 15.90 -23.01 -14.49
C VAL A 380 16.10 -24.45 -15.04
N ASP A 381 16.01 -25.48 -14.21
CA ASP A 381 16.34 -26.87 -14.61
C ASP A 381 15.16 -27.78 -14.96
N LEU A 382 13.99 -27.26 -15.35
CA LEU A 382 12.85 -28.10 -15.76
C LEU A 382 12.44 -27.95 -17.23
N ASN A 383 13.38 -27.61 -18.14
CA ASN A 383 13.11 -27.76 -19.58
C ASN A 383 14.40 -28.00 -20.37
N ASN A 384 15.03 -29.17 -20.21
CA ASN A 384 15.89 -29.74 -21.25
C ASN A 384 16.25 -31.17 -20.85
N ASN A 385 15.41 -32.12 -21.26
CA ASN A 385 15.87 -33.46 -21.60
C ASN A 385 14.83 -34.23 -22.44
N SER A 386 14.98 -34.19 -23.74
CA SER A 386 14.78 -35.36 -24.60
C SER A 386 15.50 -35.11 -25.91
N SER A 387 16.63 -35.69 -25.99
CA SER A 387 17.43 -35.79 -27.19
C SER A 387 17.40 -37.21 -27.72
N SER A 388 17.52 -37.38 -28.95
CA SER A 388 18.65 -38.07 -29.57
C SER A 388 18.46 -38.15 -31.07
N PRO A 389 19.49 -38.48 -31.84
CA PRO A 389 19.81 -37.74 -33.06
C PRO A 389 19.46 -38.53 -34.35
N ALA A 390 19.23 -37.85 -35.42
CA ALA A 390 19.44 -38.42 -36.77
C ALA A 390 19.51 -37.37 -37.89
N THR A 391 20.68 -37.29 -38.47
CA THR A 391 21.02 -37.33 -39.90
C THR A 391 20.60 -36.14 -40.80
N ASN A 392 21.66 -35.55 -41.32
CA ASN A 392 21.81 -34.72 -42.52
C ASN A 392 20.81 -34.99 -43.63
N THR A 393 20.28 -33.90 -44.24
CA THR A 393 20.29 -33.77 -45.70
C THR A 393 20.17 -32.25 -46.06
N ILE A 394 21.11 -31.82 -46.83
CA ILE A 394 21.23 -30.50 -47.53
C ILE A 394 20.25 -30.55 -48.70
N VAL A 395 19.41 -29.52 -48.84
CA VAL A 395 18.89 -29.08 -50.15
C VAL A 395 18.82 -27.56 -50.17
N GLU A 396 19.73 -26.99 -50.94
CA GLU A 396 19.65 -25.65 -51.49
C GLU A 396 18.44 -25.53 -52.41
N ASN A 397 17.71 -24.45 -52.32
CA ASN A 397 17.11 -23.85 -53.51
C ASN A 397 16.91 -22.34 -53.34
N ASN A 398 17.70 -21.64 -54.12
CA ASN A 398 17.56 -20.25 -54.54
C ASN A 398 16.21 -20.06 -55.29
N VAL A 399 15.49 -19.00 -54.97
CA VAL A 399 14.84 -18.18 -55.99
C VAL A 399 14.76 -16.73 -55.52
N ASN A 400 15.38 -15.93 -56.36
CA ASN A 400 15.49 -14.49 -56.42
C ASN A 400 14.25 -13.88 -57.08
N THR A 401 13.67 -12.82 -56.51
CA THR A 401 13.02 -11.71 -57.25
C THR A 401 12.81 -10.59 -56.24
N GLY A 402 13.42 -9.57 -56.41
CA GLY A 402 13.65 -8.23 -56.79
C GLY A 402 12.33 -7.48 -57.05
N VAL A 403 12.17 -6.32 -56.42
CA VAL A 403 11.73 -5.07 -57.07
C VAL A 403 11.56 -3.95 -56.04
N ASN A 404 12.40 -2.95 -56.18
CA ASN A 404 12.23 -1.48 -56.08
C ASN A 404 11.79 -0.76 -54.82
N MET A 405 12.69 0.11 -54.46
CA MET A 405 12.58 1.38 -53.71
C MET A 405 11.56 2.35 -54.29
N THR A 406 10.86 3.06 -53.45
CA THR A 406 10.60 4.49 -53.67
C THR A 406 10.68 5.24 -52.37
N ASN A 407 11.63 6.15 -52.31
CA ASN A 407 11.78 7.24 -51.37
C ASN A 407 10.60 8.21 -51.50
N VAL A 408 10.01 8.60 -50.36
CA VAL A 408 9.25 9.85 -50.30
C VAL A 408 9.70 10.59 -49.02
N THR A 409 10.50 11.60 -49.26
CA THR A 409 10.82 12.70 -48.37
C THR A 409 9.62 13.61 -48.28
N THR A 410 9.15 13.96 -47.08
CA THR A 410 8.34 15.16 -46.88
C THR A 410 8.77 15.91 -45.63
N GLN A 411 9.06 17.12 -45.92
CA GLN A 411 9.62 18.21 -45.10
C GLN A 411 8.64 18.67 -44.01
N ASN A 412 9.22 19.11 -42.90
CA ASN A 412 8.66 19.97 -41.87
C ASN A 412 8.30 21.37 -42.47
N PRO A 413 7.30 22.04 -42.00
CA PRO A 413 7.29 23.49 -41.93
C PRO A 413 7.21 24.04 -40.51
N ASN A 414 8.09 25.00 -40.25
CA ASN A 414 8.19 25.84 -39.08
C ASN A 414 7.29 27.09 -39.22
N PRO A 415 7.07 27.87 -38.18
CA PRO A 415 5.84 28.61 -37.91
C PRO A 415 5.83 30.03 -38.48
N ALA A 416 4.62 30.51 -38.74
CA ALA A 416 4.36 31.89 -39.10
C ALA A 416 3.59 32.62 -38.00
N GLU A 417 4.12 33.77 -37.69
CA GLU A 417 3.59 34.90 -36.91
C GLU A 417 2.13 35.26 -37.23
N VAL A 418 1.36 35.57 -36.21
CA VAL A 418 0.14 36.40 -36.37
C VAL A 418 0.12 37.50 -35.34
N SER A 419 0.06 38.66 -35.90
CA SER A 419 0.03 40.01 -35.36
C SER A 419 -1.09 40.35 -34.38
N THR A 420 -0.73 41.22 -33.44
CA THR A 420 -1.51 42.08 -32.61
C THR A 420 -2.53 42.93 -33.38
N GLN A 421 -3.78 42.97 -32.95
CA GLN A 421 -4.67 44.10 -33.17
C GLN A 421 -5.30 44.53 -31.84
N SER A 422 -4.96 45.76 -31.47
CA SER A 422 -5.57 46.59 -30.44
C SER A 422 -6.90 47.16 -30.95
N VAL A 423 -7.94 47.09 -30.12
CA VAL A 423 -9.12 47.98 -30.30
C VAL A 423 -9.38 48.69 -28.98
N ASN A 424 -9.23 50.01 -29.05
CA ASN A 424 -9.67 51.03 -28.09
C ASN A 424 -11.19 51.11 -28.06
N GLY A 425 -11.77 51.39 -26.91
CA GLY A 425 -13.18 51.75 -26.74
C GLY A 425 -13.51 52.18 -25.33
N THR A 426 -13.19 53.41 -25.05
CA THR A 426 -13.93 54.53 -24.37
C THR A 426 -14.66 54.28 -23.06
N VAL A 427 -14.23 55.05 -22.11
CA VAL A 427 -14.71 55.54 -20.81
C VAL A 427 -16.20 55.95 -20.81
N ALA A 428 -16.90 55.60 -19.73
CA ALA A 428 -17.96 56.43 -19.18
C ALA A 428 -17.99 56.32 -17.65
N ASP A 429 -17.71 57.44 -17.08
CA ASP A 429 -17.70 57.87 -15.71
C ASP A 429 -19.14 58.08 -15.21
N THR A 430 -19.50 57.62 -14.03
CA THR A 430 -20.53 58.28 -13.20
C THR A 430 -20.30 57.99 -11.72
N THR A 431 -19.89 59.04 -11.07
CA THR A 431 -19.87 59.35 -9.64
C THR A 431 -21.22 59.29 -8.96
N THR A 432 -21.21 58.93 -7.70
CA THR A 432 -21.90 59.41 -6.47
C THR A 432 -22.25 58.20 -5.60
N GLY A 433 -22.06 58.15 -4.34
CA GLY A 433 -21.70 59.00 -3.25
C GLY A 433 -22.06 58.32 -1.93
N ASN A 434 -21.24 58.48 -0.95
CA ASN A 434 -21.43 58.47 0.52
C ASN A 434 -22.52 57.59 1.19
N SER A 435 -22.16 56.76 2.17
CA SER A 435 -22.06 57.22 3.59
C SER A 435 -21.78 56.02 4.51
N THR A 436 -20.88 56.29 5.42
CA THR A 436 -20.61 55.72 6.73
C THR A 436 -21.80 55.15 7.50
N GLU A 437 -21.60 54.03 8.21
CA GLU A 437 -21.78 53.99 9.68
C GLU A 437 -21.30 52.66 10.28
N ASN A 438 -20.54 52.80 11.34
CA ASN A 438 -20.16 51.81 12.33
C ASN A 438 -21.39 51.25 13.04
N LEU A 439 -21.29 49.99 13.52
CA LEU A 439 -21.66 49.69 14.91
C LEU A 439 -21.14 48.30 15.32
N PHE A 440 -20.41 48.31 16.41
CA PHE A 440 -20.10 47.21 17.31
C PHE A 440 -21.39 46.64 17.92
N GLU A 441 -21.49 45.31 17.98
CA GLU A 441 -21.70 44.49 19.18
C GLU A 441 -21.40 43.01 18.84
#